data_8ade4e52b8fceabda67b2ebf5aaa1bea
#
_entry.id   8ade4e52b8fceabda67b2ebf5aaa1bea
#
_cell.length_a   1.000
_cell.length_b   1.000
_cell.length_c   1.000
_cell.angle_alpha   90.00
_cell.angle_beta   90.00
_cell.angle_gamma   90.00
#
_symmetry.space_group_name_H-M   'P 1'
#
loop_
_entity.id
_entity.type
_entity.pdbx_description
1 polymer ?
#
loop_
_entity_poly.entity_id
_entity_poly.type
_entity_poly.pdbx_seq_one_letter_code
_entity_poly.pdbx_strand_id
1 'polypeptide(L)'
;IKNVSLIKGGMPAQYGGRLSSVVDVVMKDGNSNKLQMDGGVGLVASRFSIQGQLKKNKASFIVSARRTYIDALIKPAIKKSSSFYGSGYYFYDLNAKVNYRFSDKDRLYISGYFGRDVFDFVNGKRSFSTKIPWGNSTATVRWNHVFNRRLFANTTLVYNDYKFKFSARQENFEIGLSSGIKDGTFKTDFDYYTLPNHKLKFGGLLTYHKFIPNVASGRQDSVIFAPNNESNKFAAEAALYIQDDWEL
;
A
#
# COMPACT_ATOMS: atom_id res chain seq x y z
N ILE A 1 1.95 -2.33 -13.00
CA ILE A 1 2.99 -1.29 -12.85
C ILE A 1 3.33 -0.78 -14.24
N LYS A 2 3.47 0.54 -14.39
CA LYS A 2 3.90 1.21 -15.63
C LYS A 2 5.40 1.48 -15.62
N ASN A 3 5.89 2.02 -14.52
CA ASN A 3 7.31 2.34 -14.32
C ASN A 3 7.69 2.15 -12.86
N VAL A 4 8.96 1.83 -12.62
CA VAL A 4 9.60 1.81 -11.31
C VAL A 4 10.91 2.56 -11.44
N SER A 5 11.07 3.60 -10.64
CA SER A 5 12.28 4.41 -10.57
C SER A 5 12.90 4.27 -9.19
N LEU A 6 14.19 3.97 -9.16
CA LEU A 6 14.96 3.91 -7.93
C LEU A 6 15.91 5.12 -7.89
N ILE A 7 15.71 6.00 -6.92
CA ILE A 7 16.52 7.19 -6.68
C ILE A 7 17.46 6.89 -5.52
N LYS A 8 18.78 6.90 -5.79
CA LYS A 8 19.84 6.66 -4.81
C LYS A 8 20.76 7.87 -4.75
N GLY A 9 20.96 8.41 -3.56
CA GLY A 9 21.78 9.62 -3.39
C GLY A 9 21.18 10.84 -4.05
N GLY A 10 21.62 12.04 -3.72
CA GLY A 10 21.17 13.28 -4.38
C GLY A 10 19.65 13.39 -4.56
N MET A 11 18.90 13.05 -3.52
CA MET A 11 17.44 12.98 -3.64
C MET A 11 16.85 14.36 -3.95
N PRO A 12 15.94 14.45 -4.94
CA PRO A 12 15.19 15.67 -5.19
C PRO A 12 14.48 16.18 -3.93
N ALA A 13 14.38 17.47 -3.75
CA ALA A 13 13.86 18.11 -2.54
C ALA A 13 12.44 17.66 -2.16
N GLN A 14 11.63 17.26 -3.15
CA GLN A 14 10.28 16.70 -2.95
C GLN A 14 10.24 15.40 -2.12
N TYR A 15 11.38 14.73 -1.94
CA TYR A 15 11.54 13.49 -1.17
C TYR A 15 12.32 13.72 0.15
N GLY A 16 12.27 14.91 0.69
CA GLY A 16 12.93 15.25 1.96
C GLY A 16 12.54 14.32 3.12
N GLY A 17 13.35 14.33 4.19
CA GLY A 17 13.12 13.50 5.37
C GLY A 17 13.44 12.00 5.19
N ARG A 18 14.10 11.62 4.10
CA ARG A 18 14.54 10.23 3.82
C ARG A 18 16.06 10.19 3.71
N LEU A 19 16.69 9.13 4.27
CA LEU A 19 18.15 9.03 4.40
C LEU A 19 18.78 8.00 3.46
N SER A 20 18.02 7.11 2.82
CA SER A 20 18.59 6.02 2.04
C SER A 20 18.26 6.13 0.54
N SER A 21 17.10 5.70 0.14
CA SER A 21 16.67 5.69 -1.26
C SER A 21 15.15 5.83 -1.35
N VAL A 22 14.68 6.25 -2.52
CA VAL A 22 13.25 6.33 -2.84
C VAL A 22 12.97 5.40 -4.01
N VAL A 23 11.95 4.55 -3.84
CA VAL A 23 11.38 3.74 -4.92
C VAL A 23 10.06 4.40 -5.33
N ASP A 24 10.06 5.00 -6.52
CA ASP A 24 8.85 5.58 -7.08
C ASP A 24 8.18 4.57 -8.03
N VAL A 25 6.94 4.22 -7.73
CA VAL A 25 6.16 3.23 -8.47
C VAL A 25 4.96 3.89 -9.13
N VAL A 26 5.01 3.98 -10.45
CA VAL A 26 3.90 4.50 -11.24
C VAL A 26 3.00 3.36 -11.70
N MET A 27 1.75 3.40 -11.29
CA MET A 27 0.73 2.43 -11.69
C MET A 27 0.21 2.73 -13.09
N LYS A 28 -0.11 1.67 -13.86
CA LYS A 28 -0.79 1.82 -15.16
C LYS A 28 -2.14 2.51 -14.99
N ASP A 29 -2.51 3.30 -15.98
CA ASP A 29 -3.89 3.72 -16.20
C ASP A 29 -4.64 2.61 -16.96
N GLY A 30 -5.96 2.56 -16.81
CA GLY A 30 -6.79 1.63 -17.57
C GLY A 30 -6.79 1.97 -19.07
N ASN A 31 -7.08 0.98 -19.89
CA ASN A 31 -7.20 1.16 -21.33
C ASN A 31 -8.37 2.11 -21.65
N SER A 32 -8.11 3.18 -22.39
CA SER A 32 -9.11 4.19 -22.76
C SER A 32 -9.91 3.85 -24.00
N ASN A 33 -9.57 2.76 -24.73
CA ASN A 33 -10.15 2.44 -26.02
C ASN A 33 -11.05 1.21 -26.00
N LYS A 34 -10.61 0.16 -25.30
CA LYS A 34 -11.31 -1.13 -25.26
C LYS A 34 -11.24 -1.82 -23.91
N LEU A 35 -12.21 -2.65 -23.63
CA LEU A 35 -12.16 -3.58 -22.50
C LEU A 35 -11.08 -4.63 -22.75
N GLN A 36 -10.22 -4.84 -21.80
CA GLN A 36 -9.18 -5.87 -21.83
C GLN A 36 -9.18 -6.62 -20.51
N MET A 37 -9.00 -7.92 -20.61
CA MET A 37 -8.83 -8.82 -19.47
C MET A 37 -7.52 -9.57 -19.65
N ASP A 38 -6.78 -9.72 -18.58
CA ASP A 38 -5.54 -10.51 -18.52
C ASP A 38 -5.61 -11.37 -17.27
N GLY A 39 -5.29 -12.64 -17.41
CA GLY A 39 -5.28 -13.57 -16.30
C GLY A 39 -4.16 -14.58 -16.47
N GLY A 40 -3.70 -15.10 -15.35
CA GLY A 40 -2.68 -16.14 -15.34
C GLY A 40 -2.78 -16.98 -14.08
N VAL A 41 -2.68 -18.31 -14.27
CA VAL A 41 -2.59 -19.29 -13.20
C VAL A 41 -1.19 -19.88 -13.24
N GLY A 42 -0.41 -19.62 -12.20
CA GLY A 42 0.93 -20.18 -12.02
C GLY A 42 0.92 -21.25 -10.93
N LEU A 43 2.07 -21.89 -10.69
CA LEU A 43 2.20 -22.92 -9.65
C LEU A 43 1.99 -22.35 -8.23
N VAL A 44 2.33 -21.09 -8.02
CA VAL A 44 2.36 -20.48 -6.68
C VAL A 44 1.26 -19.44 -6.50
N ALA A 45 0.88 -18.74 -7.57
CA ALA A 45 -0.05 -17.64 -7.52
C ALA A 45 -0.91 -17.52 -8.77
N SER A 46 -2.11 -17.02 -8.61
CA SER A 46 -2.97 -16.58 -9.71
C SER A 46 -3.09 -15.06 -9.68
N ARG A 47 -3.23 -14.49 -10.88
CA ARG A 47 -3.50 -13.06 -11.06
C ARG A 47 -4.63 -12.88 -12.06
N PHE A 48 -5.38 -11.83 -11.89
CA PHE A 48 -6.41 -11.39 -12.82
C PHE A 48 -6.41 -9.87 -12.90
N SER A 49 -6.58 -9.32 -14.09
CA SER A 49 -6.81 -7.88 -14.26
C SER A 49 -7.86 -7.63 -15.32
N ILE A 50 -8.66 -6.60 -15.10
CA ILE A 50 -9.63 -6.08 -16.02
C ILE A 50 -9.43 -4.58 -16.12
N GLN A 51 -9.41 -4.05 -17.34
CA GLN A 51 -9.24 -2.65 -17.61
C GLN A 51 -10.08 -2.22 -18.80
N GLY A 52 -10.54 -0.99 -18.80
CA GLY A 52 -11.36 -0.54 -19.89
C GLY A 52 -11.78 0.92 -19.76
N GLN A 53 -12.54 1.33 -20.75
CA GLN A 53 -13.12 2.65 -20.86
C GLN A 53 -14.40 2.74 -20.03
N LEU A 54 -14.52 3.77 -19.17
CA LEU A 54 -15.77 4.14 -18.51
C LEU A 54 -16.55 5.19 -19.31
N LYS A 55 -15.83 6.14 -19.90
CA LYS A 55 -16.39 7.18 -20.77
C LYS A 55 -15.43 7.48 -21.91
N LYS A 56 -15.95 7.49 -23.14
CA LYS A 56 -15.17 7.70 -24.37
C LYS A 56 -14.23 8.91 -24.24
N ASN A 57 -12.93 8.69 -24.44
CA ASN A 57 -11.86 9.68 -24.39
C ASN A 57 -11.76 10.49 -23.08
N LYS A 58 -12.51 10.14 -22.02
CA LYS A 58 -12.54 10.90 -20.77
C LYS A 58 -12.19 10.10 -19.53
N ALA A 59 -12.58 8.83 -19.47
CA ALA A 59 -12.40 8.04 -18.26
C ALA A 59 -12.02 6.60 -18.56
N SER A 60 -11.12 6.05 -17.78
CA SER A 60 -10.77 4.63 -17.80
C SER A 60 -10.57 4.08 -16.40
N PHE A 61 -10.65 2.76 -16.30
CA PHE A 61 -10.41 2.03 -15.06
C PHE A 61 -9.49 0.85 -15.28
N ILE A 62 -8.84 0.44 -14.22
CA ILE A 62 -8.13 -0.84 -14.10
C ILE A 62 -8.38 -1.39 -12.71
N VAL A 63 -8.70 -2.69 -12.65
CA VAL A 63 -8.78 -3.46 -11.41
C VAL A 63 -7.92 -4.70 -11.59
N SER A 64 -7.08 -5.00 -10.61
CA SER A 64 -6.26 -6.19 -10.62
C SER A 64 -6.26 -6.85 -9.26
N ALA A 65 -6.33 -8.18 -9.26
CA ALA A 65 -6.27 -8.99 -8.07
C ALA A 65 -5.20 -10.07 -8.24
N ARG A 66 -4.55 -10.43 -7.14
CA ARG A 66 -3.59 -11.52 -7.08
C ARG A 66 -3.78 -12.29 -5.78
N ARG A 67 -3.61 -13.60 -5.83
CA ARG A 67 -3.56 -14.46 -4.64
C ARG A 67 -2.50 -15.55 -4.83
N THR A 68 -1.71 -15.78 -3.80
CA THR A 68 -0.91 -17.00 -3.69
C THR A 68 -1.73 -18.09 -3.01
N TYR A 69 -1.44 -19.34 -3.34
CA TYR A 69 -2.10 -20.53 -2.78
C TYR A 69 -1.11 -21.63 -2.43
N ILE A 70 0.08 -21.26 -2.02
CA ILE A 70 1.10 -22.18 -1.50
C ILE A 70 0.52 -23.04 -0.39
N ASP A 71 -0.29 -22.44 0.48
CA ASP A 71 -1.02 -23.12 1.54
C ASP A 71 -1.90 -24.27 1.00
N ALA A 72 -2.63 -24.03 -0.08
CA ALA A 72 -3.49 -25.05 -0.70
C ALA A 72 -2.70 -26.16 -1.38
N LEU A 73 -1.52 -25.87 -1.94
CA LEU A 73 -0.66 -26.85 -2.60
C LEU A 73 0.16 -27.68 -1.60
N ILE A 74 0.65 -27.06 -0.54
CA ILE A 74 1.52 -27.72 0.43
C ILE A 74 0.70 -28.57 1.41
N LYS A 75 -0.48 -28.11 1.85
CA LYS A 75 -1.33 -28.84 2.80
C LYS A 75 -1.60 -30.29 2.41
N PRO A 76 -1.98 -30.62 1.17
CA PRO A 76 -2.17 -32.01 0.73
C PRO A 76 -0.87 -32.82 0.71
N ALA A 77 0.27 -32.18 0.47
CA ALA A 77 1.58 -32.83 0.39
C ALA A 77 2.18 -33.14 1.77
N ILE A 78 1.75 -32.42 2.82
CA ILE A 78 2.18 -32.69 4.18
C ILE A 78 1.35 -33.85 4.74
N LYS A 79 2.03 -34.92 5.14
CA LYS A 79 1.37 -36.07 5.80
C LYS A 79 0.60 -35.59 7.03
N LYS A 80 -0.62 -36.09 7.24
CA LYS A 80 -1.44 -35.76 8.44
C LYS A 80 -0.74 -36.06 9.75
N SER A 81 0.17 -37.04 9.77
CA SER A 81 1.02 -37.40 10.91
C SER A 81 2.20 -36.44 11.14
N SER A 82 2.46 -35.52 10.24
CA SER A 82 3.52 -34.53 10.36
C SER A 82 3.16 -33.51 11.46
N SER A 83 4.18 -33.11 12.23
CA SER A 83 4.04 -32.03 13.22
C SER A 83 3.63 -30.69 12.61
N PHE A 84 3.91 -30.48 11.32
CA PHE A 84 3.64 -29.24 10.58
C PHE A 84 2.35 -29.26 9.76
N TYR A 85 1.52 -30.31 9.91
CA TYR A 85 0.25 -30.38 9.22
C TYR A 85 -0.65 -29.20 9.61
N GLY A 86 -1.15 -28.47 8.63
CA GLY A 86 -1.94 -27.25 8.85
C GLY A 86 -1.17 -25.95 8.71
N SER A 87 0.18 -26.00 8.69
CA SER A 87 0.99 -24.79 8.44
C SER A 87 0.85 -24.31 6.99
N GLY A 88 0.98 -23.02 6.78
CA GLY A 88 0.87 -22.45 5.45
C GLY A 88 1.17 -20.95 5.42
N TYR A 89 1.37 -20.45 4.21
CA TYR A 89 1.51 -19.03 3.94
C TYR A 89 0.70 -18.69 2.69
N TYR A 90 -0.04 -17.62 2.76
CA TYR A 90 -0.69 -17.04 1.60
C TYR A 90 -0.78 -15.52 1.71
N PHE A 91 -0.85 -14.87 0.57
CA PHE A 91 -1.23 -13.48 0.50
C PHE A 91 -2.22 -13.23 -0.63
N TYR A 92 -2.95 -12.16 -0.53
CA TYR A 92 -3.80 -11.64 -1.59
C TYR A 92 -3.74 -10.12 -1.61
N ASP A 93 -3.83 -9.58 -2.81
CA ASP A 93 -3.87 -8.16 -3.03
C ASP A 93 -4.89 -7.78 -4.10
N LEU A 94 -5.44 -6.59 -3.94
CA LEU A 94 -6.36 -5.94 -4.85
C LEU A 94 -5.88 -4.52 -5.12
N ASN A 95 -5.82 -4.16 -6.38
CA ASN A 95 -5.53 -2.81 -6.85
C ASN A 95 -6.67 -2.33 -7.73
N ALA A 96 -7.13 -1.11 -7.52
CA ALA A 96 -8.10 -0.46 -8.38
C ALA A 96 -7.67 0.98 -8.65
N LYS A 97 -7.85 1.43 -9.89
CA LYS A 97 -7.59 2.81 -10.29
C LYS A 97 -8.60 3.26 -11.32
N VAL A 98 -9.10 4.46 -11.13
CA VAL A 98 -9.97 5.17 -12.07
C VAL A 98 -9.32 6.50 -12.35
N ASN A 99 -9.35 6.93 -13.59
CA ASN A 99 -9.00 8.29 -13.97
C ASN A 99 -10.13 8.93 -14.75
N TYR A 100 -10.29 10.25 -14.54
CA TYR A 100 -11.29 11.04 -15.23
C TYR A 100 -10.68 12.37 -15.66
N ARG A 101 -10.78 12.68 -16.97
CA ARG A 101 -10.40 13.96 -17.55
C ARG A 101 -11.63 14.86 -17.66
N PHE A 102 -11.72 15.85 -16.80
CA PHE A 102 -12.80 16.84 -16.81
C PHE A 102 -12.65 17.80 -17.99
N SER A 103 -11.43 18.29 -18.18
CA SER A 103 -11.02 19.21 -19.23
C SER A 103 -9.59 18.88 -19.70
N ASP A 104 -9.05 19.68 -20.63
CA ASP A 104 -7.63 19.57 -21.03
C ASP A 104 -6.68 20.06 -19.93
N LYS A 105 -7.22 20.79 -18.93
CA LYS A 105 -6.47 21.29 -17.79
C LYS A 105 -6.63 20.46 -16.53
N ASP A 106 -7.70 19.66 -16.43
CA ASP A 106 -8.08 19.00 -15.19
C ASP A 106 -8.21 17.49 -15.35
N ARG A 107 -7.48 16.76 -14.55
CA ARG A 107 -7.54 15.30 -14.49
C ARG A 107 -7.52 14.81 -13.06
N LEU A 108 -8.48 13.96 -12.73
CA LEU A 108 -8.60 13.31 -11.42
C LEU A 108 -8.23 11.83 -11.55
N TYR A 109 -7.49 11.36 -10.56
CA TYR A 109 -7.18 9.94 -10.36
C TYR A 109 -7.66 9.53 -8.98
N ILE A 110 -8.34 8.41 -8.92
CA ILE A 110 -8.72 7.76 -7.67
C ILE A 110 -8.15 6.35 -7.73
N SER A 111 -7.40 5.96 -6.72
CA SER A 111 -6.83 4.62 -6.64
C SER A 111 -6.94 4.06 -5.23
N GLY A 112 -7.05 2.75 -5.16
CA GLY A 112 -7.06 1.99 -3.93
C GLY A 112 -6.17 0.76 -4.04
N TYR A 113 -5.54 0.42 -2.93
CA TYR A 113 -4.79 -0.80 -2.72
C TYR A 113 -5.27 -1.47 -1.45
N PHE A 114 -5.41 -2.78 -1.51
CA PHE A 114 -5.62 -3.62 -0.35
C PHE A 114 -4.75 -4.86 -0.48
N GLY A 115 -3.96 -5.14 0.56
CA GLY A 115 -3.12 -6.32 0.60
C GLY A 115 -3.13 -6.94 1.98
N ARG A 116 -3.14 -8.27 2.03
CA ARG A 116 -3.05 -9.02 3.28
C ARG A 116 -2.20 -10.27 3.09
N ASP A 117 -1.27 -10.44 4.00
CA ASP A 117 -0.44 -11.62 4.17
C ASP A 117 -0.87 -12.39 5.42
N VAL A 118 -0.80 -13.70 5.36
CA VAL A 118 -1.11 -14.56 6.50
C VAL A 118 -0.09 -15.70 6.55
N PHE A 119 0.65 -15.74 7.63
CA PHE A 119 1.52 -16.84 7.97
C PHE A 119 0.88 -17.65 9.11
N ASP A 120 0.63 -18.93 8.84
CA ASP A 120 0.12 -19.89 9.83
C ASP A 120 1.18 -20.97 10.06
N PHE A 121 1.60 -21.15 11.29
CA PHE A 121 2.49 -22.20 11.70
C PHE A 121 1.82 -23.08 12.75
N VAL A 122 1.85 -24.39 12.54
CA VAL A 122 1.26 -25.38 13.46
C VAL A 122 2.30 -26.43 13.78
N ASN A 123 2.45 -26.74 15.07
CA ASN A 123 3.18 -27.91 15.52
C ASN A 123 2.27 -28.80 16.37
N GLY A 124 1.60 -29.73 15.73
CA GLY A 124 0.60 -30.60 16.37
C GLY A 124 1.17 -31.48 17.50
N LYS A 125 2.44 -31.90 17.40
CA LYS A 125 3.09 -32.69 18.45
C LYS A 125 3.31 -31.92 19.75
N ARG A 126 3.42 -30.59 19.68
CA ARG A 126 3.64 -29.71 20.82
C ARG A 126 2.40 -28.89 21.18
N SER A 127 1.27 -29.19 20.55
CA SER A 127 0.03 -28.39 20.70
C SER A 127 0.27 -26.88 20.54
N PHE A 128 1.21 -26.53 19.65
CA PHE A 128 1.62 -25.14 19.43
C PHE A 128 1.16 -24.65 18.07
N SER A 129 0.61 -23.43 18.04
CA SER A 129 0.27 -22.74 16.78
C SER A 129 0.60 -21.26 16.88
N THR A 130 1.02 -20.70 15.74
CA THR A 130 1.27 -19.26 15.59
C THR A 130 0.60 -18.75 14.33
N LYS A 131 -0.07 -17.61 14.44
CA LYS A 131 -0.68 -16.93 13.31
C LYS A 131 -0.25 -15.48 13.25
N ILE A 132 0.28 -15.07 12.11
CA ILE A 132 0.81 -13.73 11.88
C ILE A 132 0.15 -13.15 10.63
N PRO A 133 -1.00 -12.48 10.75
CA PRO A 133 -1.58 -11.70 9.67
C PRO A 133 -1.05 -10.26 9.73
N TRP A 134 -0.64 -9.73 8.57
CA TRP A 134 -0.37 -8.30 8.39
C TRP A 134 -0.96 -7.83 7.07
N GLY A 135 -1.16 -6.53 6.95
CA GLY A 135 -1.74 -5.99 5.72
C GLY A 135 -1.79 -4.49 5.70
N ASN A 136 -2.06 -3.98 4.51
CA ASN A 136 -2.15 -2.56 4.25
C ASN A 136 -3.37 -2.24 3.37
N SER A 137 -4.01 -1.12 3.67
CA SER A 137 -5.09 -0.55 2.85
C SER A 137 -4.73 0.90 2.55
N THR A 138 -4.69 1.26 1.28
CA THR A 138 -4.37 2.63 0.86
C THR A 138 -5.44 3.15 -0.09
N ALA A 139 -5.89 4.38 0.14
CA ALA A 139 -6.74 5.11 -0.80
C ALA A 139 -6.05 6.41 -1.18
N THR A 140 -6.05 6.75 -2.47
CA THR A 140 -5.40 7.94 -2.98
C THR A 140 -6.32 8.67 -3.94
N VAL A 141 -6.43 9.98 -3.75
CA VAL A 141 -7.07 10.90 -4.69
C VAL A 141 -6.01 11.88 -5.16
N ARG A 142 -5.78 11.97 -6.47
CA ARG A 142 -4.84 12.92 -7.08
C ARG A 142 -5.55 13.75 -8.11
N TRP A 143 -5.42 15.04 -7.97
CA TRP A 143 -5.87 16.02 -8.95
C TRP A 143 -4.68 16.67 -9.61
N ASN A 144 -4.64 16.57 -10.94
CA ASN A 144 -3.69 17.29 -11.79
C ASN A 144 -4.38 18.51 -12.38
N HIS A 145 -3.77 19.68 -12.22
CA HIS A 145 -4.27 20.93 -12.79
C HIS A 145 -3.19 21.68 -13.56
N VAL A 146 -3.55 22.10 -14.77
CA VAL A 146 -2.69 22.93 -15.64
C VAL A 146 -3.20 24.36 -15.59
N PHE A 147 -2.58 25.23 -14.82
CA PHE A 147 -2.95 26.65 -14.74
C PHE A 147 -2.73 27.35 -16.07
N ASN A 148 -1.54 27.17 -16.65
CA ASN A 148 -1.13 27.73 -17.92
C ASN A 148 0.00 26.88 -18.54
N ARG A 149 0.61 27.34 -19.65
CA ARG A 149 1.68 26.62 -20.34
C ARG A 149 2.96 26.42 -19.52
N ARG A 150 3.13 27.15 -18.42
CA ARG A 150 4.34 27.14 -17.59
C ARG A 150 4.10 26.59 -16.18
N LEU A 151 2.87 26.59 -15.68
CA LEU A 151 2.56 26.19 -14.31
C LEU A 151 1.60 25.02 -14.29
N PHE A 152 2.03 23.98 -13.61
CA PHE A 152 1.32 22.74 -13.43
C PHE A 152 1.30 22.36 -11.94
N ALA A 153 0.21 21.78 -11.45
CA ALA A 153 0.10 21.32 -10.08
C ALA A 153 -0.41 19.90 -9.98
N ASN A 154 0.10 19.17 -8.98
CA ASN A 154 -0.35 17.88 -8.53
C ASN A 154 -0.77 17.96 -7.07
N THR A 155 -2.05 17.87 -6.77
CA THR A 155 -2.55 17.79 -5.40
C THR A 155 -2.97 16.36 -5.11
N THR A 156 -2.50 15.81 -4.01
CA THR A 156 -2.72 14.40 -3.64
C THR A 156 -3.18 14.30 -2.20
N LEU A 157 -4.26 13.53 -1.99
CA LEU A 157 -4.71 13.07 -0.69
C LEU A 157 -4.45 11.56 -0.61
N VAL A 158 -3.86 11.11 0.48
CA VAL A 158 -3.61 9.69 0.74
C VAL A 158 -4.14 9.34 2.11
N TYR A 159 -4.85 8.24 2.19
CA TYR A 159 -5.16 7.56 3.44
C TYR A 159 -4.52 6.18 3.43
N ASN A 160 -3.87 5.83 4.53
CA ASN A 160 -3.20 4.55 4.70
C ASN A 160 -3.57 3.93 6.05
N ASP A 161 -3.82 2.60 6.07
CA ASP A 161 -4.13 1.82 7.28
C ASP A 161 -3.32 0.52 7.24
N TYR A 162 -2.22 0.48 7.99
CA TYR A 162 -1.38 -0.70 8.18
C TYR A 162 -1.73 -1.39 9.49
N LYS A 163 -1.87 -2.71 9.45
CA LYS A 163 -2.16 -3.54 10.60
C LYS A 163 -1.24 -4.76 10.64
N PHE A 164 -0.74 -5.02 11.81
CA PHE A 164 0.03 -6.21 12.14
C PHE A 164 -0.62 -6.90 13.35
N LYS A 165 -0.72 -8.23 13.29
CA LYS A 165 -1.11 -9.05 14.42
C LYS A 165 -0.18 -10.25 14.53
N PHE A 166 0.07 -10.65 15.74
CA PHE A 166 0.75 -11.88 16.09
C PHE A 166 -0.10 -12.60 17.11
N SER A 167 -0.34 -13.87 16.95
CA SER A 167 -0.94 -14.72 17.97
C SER A 167 -0.19 -16.03 18.06
N ALA A 168 0.09 -16.48 19.29
CA ALA A 168 0.67 -17.77 19.56
C ALA A 168 -0.16 -18.47 20.62
N ARG A 169 -0.42 -19.75 20.38
CA ARG A 169 -1.20 -20.59 21.29
C ARG A 169 -0.43 -21.88 21.58
N GLN A 170 -0.38 -22.24 22.83
CA GLN A 170 0.14 -23.52 23.29
C GLN A 170 -0.82 -24.09 24.35
N GLU A 171 -1.43 -25.22 24.03
CA GLU A 171 -2.46 -25.82 24.86
C GLU A 171 -3.57 -24.82 25.22
N ASN A 172 -3.70 -24.49 26.51
CA ASN A 172 -4.69 -23.55 27.03
C ASN A 172 -4.18 -22.12 27.18
N PHE A 173 -2.90 -21.88 26.78
CA PHE A 173 -2.30 -20.55 26.86
C PHE A 173 -2.26 -19.91 25.49
N GLU A 174 -2.74 -18.68 25.40
CA GLU A 174 -2.72 -17.87 24.18
C GLU A 174 -2.18 -16.49 24.48
N ILE A 175 -1.23 -16.03 23.64
CA ILE A 175 -0.76 -14.65 23.63
C ILE A 175 -1.08 -14.00 22.30
N GLY A 176 -1.43 -12.72 22.33
CA GLY A 176 -1.68 -11.91 21.15
C GLY A 176 -0.95 -10.58 21.25
N LEU A 177 -0.42 -10.13 20.12
CA LEU A 177 0.10 -8.79 19.95
C LEU A 177 -0.60 -8.17 18.73
N SER A 178 -0.98 -6.92 18.83
CA SER A 178 -1.51 -6.18 17.67
C SER A 178 -0.97 -4.77 17.65
N SER A 179 -0.56 -4.31 16.48
CA SER A 179 -0.13 -2.94 16.26
C SER A 179 -0.59 -2.44 14.91
N GLY A 180 -0.53 -1.14 14.72
CA GLY A 180 -0.92 -0.53 13.46
C GLY A 180 -0.52 0.92 13.36
N ILE A 181 -0.63 1.44 12.16
CA ILE A 181 -0.47 2.86 11.89
C ILE A 181 -1.53 3.29 10.87
N LYS A 182 -2.14 4.44 11.11
CA LYS A 182 -3.04 5.09 10.16
C LYS A 182 -2.51 6.45 9.84
N ASP A 183 -2.41 6.74 8.55
CA ASP A 183 -1.87 7.98 8.04
C ASP A 183 -2.88 8.69 7.16
N GLY A 184 -3.01 9.99 7.35
CA GLY A 184 -3.68 10.89 6.42
C GLY A 184 -2.68 11.89 5.89
N THR A 185 -2.45 11.91 4.57
CA THR A 185 -1.46 12.79 3.94
C THR A 185 -2.12 13.72 2.93
N PHE A 186 -1.85 15.00 3.04
CA PHE A 186 -2.08 16.00 2.01
C PHE A 186 -0.74 16.43 1.43
N LYS A 187 -0.60 16.38 0.12
CA LYS A 187 0.58 16.80 -0.61
C LYS A 187 0.19 17.64 -1.81
N THR A 188 0.92 18.73 -2.07
CA THR A 188 0.79 19.50 -3.29
C THR A 188 2.17 19.82 -3.84
N ASP A 189 2.35 19.57 -5.13
CA ASP A 189 3.60 19.78 -5.87
C ASP A 189 3.29 20.69 -7.06
N PHE A 190 4.13 21.68 -7.27
CA PHE A 190 4.07 22.60 -8.41
C PHE A 190 5.32 22.45 -9.26
N ASP A 191 5.13 22.33 -10.57
CA ASP A 191 6.18 22.45 -11.59
C ASP A 191 6.00 23.77 -12.31
N TYR A 192 7.00 24.66 -12.27
CA TYR A 192 6.98 25.98 -12.90
C TYR A 192 8.17 26.16 -13.82
N TYR A 193 7.89 26.26 -15.10
CA TYR A 193 8.88 26.52 -16.15
C TYR A 193 9.06 28.01 -16.31
N THR A 194 10.02 28.60 -15.60
CA THR A 194 10.28 30.04 -15.58
C THR A 194 10.94 30.50 -16.86
N LEU A 195 12.02 29.82 -17.26
CA LEU A 195 12.83 30.05 -18.46
C LEU A 195 13.07 28.72 -19.18
N PRO A 196 13.54 28.72 -20.44
CA PRO A 196 13.78 27.48 -21.15
C PRO A 196 14.74 26.50 -20.47
N ASN A 197 15.70 27.01 -19.71
CA ASN A 197 16.72 26.25 -18.98
C ASN A 197 16.50 26.19 -17.46
N HIS A 198 15.38 26.72 -16.92
CA HIS A 198 15.04 26.67 -15.51
C HIS A 198 13.69 26.01 -15.26
N LYS A 199 13.69 24.95 -14.49
CA LYS A 199 12.49 24.28 -14.02
C LYS A 199 12.43 24.31 -12.49
N LEU A 200 11.60 25.22 -11.99
CA LEU A 200 11.36 25.36 -10.57
C LEU A 200 10.30 24.36 -10.11
N LYS A 201 10.61 23.57 -9.08
CA LYS A 201 9.69 22.70 -8.37
C LYS A 201 9.54 23.16 -6.94
N PHE A 202 8.31 23.29 -6.47
CA PHE A 202 8.05 23.64 -5.07
C PHE A 202 6.76 22.99 -4.59
N GLY A 203 6.63 22.84 -3.30
CA GLY A 203 5.43 22.21 -2.77
C GLY A 203 5.48 21.99 -1.27
N GLY A 204 4.48 21.28 -0.78
CA GLY A 204 4.36 20.98 0.63
C GLY A 204 3.68 19.65 0.89
N LEU A 205 3.97 19.11 2.06
CA LEU A 205 3.46 17.86 2.58
C LEU A 205 2.99 18.08 4.02
N LEU A 206 1.82 17.55 4.33
CA LEU A 206 1.32 17.45 5.69
C LEU A 206 0.82 16.02 5.90
N THR A 207 1.38 15.32 6.87
CA THR A 207 0.95 13.97 7.25
C THR A 207 0.54 13.94 8.71
N TYR A 208 -0.63 13.40 8.98
CA TYR A 208 -1.11 13.11 10.32
C TYR A 208 -1.07 11.60 10.56
N HIS A 209 -0.34 11.21 11.60
CA HIS A 209 -0.13 9.84 12.00
C HIS A 209 -0.95 9.50 13.24
N LYS A 210 -1.58 8.33 13.20
CA LYS A 210 -2.14 7.67 14.38
C LYS A 210 -1.43 6.34 14.57
N PHE A 211 -0.54 6.26 15.54
CA PHE A 211 0.11 5.04 15.94
C PHE A 211 -0.78 4.27 16.91
N ILE A 212 -0.98 3.00 16.62
CA ILE A 212 -1.63 2.04 17.50
C ILE A 212 -0.51 1.16 18.03
N PRO A 213 -0.02 1.42 19.27
CA PRO A 213 1.11 0.69 19.83
C PRO A 213 0.78 -0.78 20.02
N ASN A 214 1.79 -1.58 20.33
CA ASN A 214 1.60 -3.00 20.59
C ASN A 214 0.68 -3.21 21.79
N VAL A 215 -0.52 -3.70 21.51
CA VAL A 215 -1.45 -4.15 22.53
C VAL A 215 -1.22 -5.63 22.74
N ALA A 216 -0.68 -5.99 23.91
CA ALA A 216 -0.49 -7.37 24.32
C ALA A 216 -1.76 -7.88 25.02
N SER A 217 -2.20 -9.07 24.64
CA SER A 217 -3.28 -9.79 25.31
C SER A 217 -2.80 -11.21 25.67
N GLY A 218 -3.24 -11.71 26.79
CA GLY A 218 -2.96 -13.07 27.23
C GLY A 218 -4.24 -13.75 27.69
N ARG A 219 -4.34 -15.04 27.49
CA ARG A 219 -5.42 -15.87 27.98
C ARG A 219 -4.84 -17.20 28.45
N GLN A 220 -5.26 -17.64 29.63
CA GLN A 220 -4.98 -18.97 30.13
C GLN A 220 -6.29 -19.57 30.66
N ASP A 221 -6.73 -20.65 30.05
CA ASP A 221 -8.05 -21.26 30.28
C ASP A 221 -9.20 -20.25 30.17
N SER A 222 -9.89 -19.97 31.25
CA SER A 222 -10.97 -19.00 31.35
C SER A 222 -10.52 -17.62 31.79
N VAL A 223 -9.24 -17.44 32.15
CA VAL A 223 -8.69 -16.18 32.65
C VAL A 223 -8.15 -15.37 31.47
N ILE A 224 -8.69 -14.17 31.25
CA ILE A 224 -8.22 -13.23 30.26
C ILE A 224 -7.37 -12.18 30.99
N PHE A 225 -6.09 -12.09 30.62
CA PHE A 225 -5.24 -11.01 31.05
C PHE A 225 -5.61 -9.78 30.18
N ALA A 226 -6.08 -8.73 30.86
CA ALA A 226 -6.49 -7.50 30.18
C ALA A 226 -5.36 -6.99 29.27
N PRO A 227 -5.67 -6.53 28.05
CA PRO A 227 -4.69 -5.91 27.21
C PRO A 227 -4.10 -4.69 27.92
N ASN A 228 -2.80 -4.48 27.76
CA ASN A 228 -2.18 -3.24 28.18
C ASN A 228 -2.89 -2.09 27.44
N ASN A 229 -3.57 -1.22 28.19
CA ASN A 229 -4.32 -0.07 27.64
C ASN A 229 -3.36 1.07 27.23
N GLU A 230 -2.42 0.78 26.33
CA GLU A 230 -1.64 1.86 25.75
C GLU A 230 -2.52 2.71 24.85
N SER A 231 -2.60 3.99 25.19
CA SER A 231 -3.34 4.97 24.39
C SER A 231 -2.67 5.16 23.02
N ASN A 232 -3.49 5.32 21.99
CA ASN A 232 -3.00 5.71 20.66
C ASN A 232 -2.09 6.94 20.78
N LYS A 233 -1.00 6.94 20.00
CA LYS A 233 -0.09 8.08 19.87
C LYS A 233 -0.40 8.80 18.57
N PHE A 234 -0.24 10.11 18.58
CA PHE A 234 -0.50 10.93 17.41
C PHE A 234 0.72 11.80 17.11
N ALA A 235 1.00 12.01 15.84
CA ALA A 235 2.04 12.92 15.39
C ALA A 235 1.61 13.62 14.10
N ALA A 236 2.13 14.81 13.88
CA ALA A 236 2.01 15.52 12.63
C ALA A 236 3.41 15.80 12.06
N GLU A 237 3.58 15.55 10.76
CA GLU A 237 4.77 15.84 10.00
C GLU A 237 4.39 16.86 8.92
N ALA A 238 5.10 17.99 8.86
CA ALA A 238 4.92 19.01 7.85
C ALA A 238 6.26 19.34 7.20
N ALA A 239 6.28 19.51 5.89
CA ALA A 239 7.45 19.90 5.14
C ALA A 239 7.08 20.79 3.97
N LEU A 240 7.95 21.75 3.67
CA LEU A 240 7.92 22.57 2.47
C LEU A 240 9.23 22.36 1.74
N TYR A 241 9.21 22.45 0.42
CA TYR A 241 10.41 22.32 -0.40
C TYR A 241 10.36 23.25 -1.60
N ILE A 242 11.55 23.60 -2.07
CA ILE A 242 11.78 24.30 -3.33
C ILE A 242 13.06 23.74 -3.98
N GLN A 243 13.05 23.57 -5.28
CA GLN A 243 14.17 23.06 -6.08
C GLN A 243 14.17 23.76 -7.44
N ASP A 244 15.33 24.11 -7.93
CA ASP A 244 15.51 24.55 -9.31
C ASP A 244 16.37 23.52 -10.04
N ASP A 245 15.88 23.02 -11.16
CA ASP A 245 16.61 22.19 -12.11
C ASP A 245 17.13 23.12 -13.22
N TRP A 246 18.40 23.47 -13.17
CA TRP A 246 19.06 24.36 -14.12
C TRP A 246 19.91 23.58 -15.11
N GLU A 247 19.56 23.68 -16.40
CA GLU A 247 20.33 23.12 -17.51
C GLU A 247 21.34 24.17 -18.00
N LEU A 248 22.64 23.87 -17.91
CA LEU A 248 23.75 24.71 -18.34
C LEU A 248 24.08 24.46 -19.82
#